data_c0ed9c899f07d3d8fb9df6d7685a6f9f
#
_entry.id   c0ed9c899f07d3d8fb9df6d7685a6f9f
#
_cell.length_a   1.000
_cell.length_b   1.000
_cell.length_c   1.000
_cell.angle_alpha   90.00
_cell.angle_beta   90.00
_cell.angle_gamma   90.00
#
_symmetry.space_group_name_H-M   'P 1'
#
loop_
_entity.id
_entity.type
_entity.pdbx_description
1 polymer ?
#
loop_
_entity_poly.entity_id
_entity_poly.type
_entity_poly.pdbx_seq_one_letter_code
_entity_poly.pdbx_strand_id
1 'polypeptide(L)'
;MLRLIAVFVGVVCLVGCASAPVQEMSDARQAIAAARGAGATPATSPDFYAAEAAIARAETHLQAQEFTRARLAALEAKRHAAAALANANANAVANGQHADAPAPLPH
;
A
#
# COMPACT_ATOMS: atom_id res chain seq x y z
N MET A 1 7.57 -24.93 35.42
CA MET A 1 8.38 -24.46 34.32
C MET A 1 7.55 -24.13 33.08
N LEU A 2 6.64 -24.99 32.64
CA LEU A 2 5.78 -24.72 31.48
C LEU A 2 4.93 -23.45 31.64
N ARG A 3 4.46 -23.15 32.84
CA ARG A 3 3.68 -21.94 33.12
C ARG A 3 4.48 -20.65 32.96
N LEU A 4 5.76 -20.68 33.34
CA LEU A 4 6.66 -19.55 33.20
C LEU A 4 7.01 -19.28 31.73
N ILE A 5 7.18 -20.33 30.94
CA ILE A 5 7.45 -20.23 29.52
C ILE A 5 6.23 -19.66 28.80
N ALA A 6 5.01 -20.10 29.15
CA ALA A 6 3.77 -19.59 28.56
C ALA A 6 3.57 -18.08 28.84
N VAL A 7 3.89 -17.63 30.05
CA VAL A 7 3.83 -16.21 30.42
C VAL A 7 4.87 -15.41 29.65
N PHE A 8 6.06 -15.95 29.48
CA PHE A 8 7.15 -15.29 28.77
C PHE A 8 6.82 -15.11 27.28
N VAL A 9 6.22 -16.13 26.65
CA VAL A 9 5.76 -16.09 25.26
C VAL A 9 4.64 -15.06 25.10
N GLY A 10 3.72 -14.98 26.05
CA GLY A 10 2.64 -13.99 26.06
C GLY A 10 3.14 -12.55 26.12
N VAL A 11 4.18 -12.31 26.93
CA VAL A 11 4.76 -10.96 27.07
C VAL A 11 5.49 -10.53 25.81
N VAL A 12 6.17 -11.46 25.13
CA VAL A 12 6.87 -11.16 23.86
C VAL A 12 5.87 -10.77 22.76
N CYS A 13 4.69 -11.41 22.72
CA CYS A 13 3.66 -11.05 21.75
C CYS A 13 3.08 -9.63 21.97
N LEU A 14 3.04 -9.16 23.23
CA LEU A 14 2.55 -7.82 23.54
C LEU A 14 3.53 -6.73 23.09
N VAL A 15 4.83 -6.99 23.15
CA VAL A 15 5.85 -6.04 22.70
C VAL A 15 5.83 -5.90 21.16
N GLY A 16 5.44 -6.95 20.44
CA GLY A 16 5.31 -6.91 18.98
C GLY A 16 4.26 -5.95 18.44
N CYS A 17 3.26 -5.55 19.25
CA CYS A 17 2.21 -4.62 18.84
C CYS A 17 2.67 -3.16 18.75
N ALA A 18 3.83 -2.82 19.33
CA ALA A 18 4.40 -1.47 19.32
C ALA A 18 5.52 -1.30 18.28
N SER A 19 5.68 -2.26 17.39
CA SER A 19 6.76 -2.26 16.40
C SER A 19 6.45 -1.37 15.20
N ALA A 20 7.50 -1.06 14.42
CA ALA A 20 7.41 -0.29 13.21
C ALA A 20 6.40 -0.92 12.21
N PRO A 21 5.67 -0.09 11.43
CA PRO A 21 4.63 -0.58 10.51
C PRO A 21 5.22 -1.15 9.22
N VAL A 22 6.04 -2.18 9.32
CA VAL A 22 6.76 -2.76 8.18
C VAL A 22 5.78 -3.33 7.14
N GLN A 23 4.74 -4.03 7.60
CA GLN A 23 3.76 -4.63 6.71
C GLN A 23 2.95 -3.58 5.96
N GLU A 24 2.48 -2.56 6.67
CA GLU A 24 1.71 -1.47 6.07
C GLU A 24 2.54 -0.68 5.06
N MET A 25 3.81 -0.44 5.35
CA MET A 25 4.74 0.22 4.44
C MET A 25 4.97 -0.63 3.18
N SER A 26 5.17 -1.92 3.35
CA SER A 26 5.35 -2.85 2.25
C SER A 26 4.10 -2.91 1.36
N ASP A 27 2.93 -3.04 1.96
CA ASP A 27 1.65 -3.08 1.24
C ASP A 27 1.43 -1.80 0.44
N ALA A 28 1.72 -0.65 1.03
CA ALA A 28 1.59 0.64 0.36
C ALA A 28 2.53 0.75 -0.85
N ARG A 29 3.77 0.34 -0.70
CA ARG A 29 4.74 0.36 -1.81
C ARG A 29 4.33 -0.58 -2.94
N GLN A 30 3.81 -1.75 -2.61
CA GLN A 30 3.30 -2.68 -3.62
C GLN A 30 2.10 -2.12 -4.36
N ALA A 31 1.18 -1.48 -3.64
CA ALA A 31 0.01 -0.84 -4.25
C ALA A 31 0.42 0.30 -5.19
N ILE A 32 1.39 1.12 -4.80
CA ILE A 32 1.94 2.19 -5.63
C ILE A 32 2.59 1.60 -6.89
N ALA A 33 3.38 0.54 -6.73
CA ALA A 33 4.02 -0.13 -7.85
C ALA A 33 2.99 -0.71 -8.83
N ALA A 34 1.91 -1.28 -8.33
CA ALA A 34 0.82 -1.80 -9.15
C ALA A 34 0.12 -0.69 -9.93
N ALA A 35 -0.17 0.43 -9.29
CA ALA A 35 -0.78 1.59 -9.94
C ALA A 35 0.14 2.15 -11.05
N ARG A 36 1.43 2.25 -10.77
CA ARG A 36 2.43 2.69 -11.76
C ARG A 36 2.47 1.74 -12.94
N GLY A 37 2.48 0.43 -12.68
CA GLY A 37 2.49 -0.58 -13.73
C GLY A 37 1.23 -0.54 -14.60
N ALA A 38 0.12 -0.07 -14.06
CA ALA A 38 -1.13 0.12 -14.81
C ALA A 38 -1.19 1.46 -15.56
N GLY A 39 -0.15 2.29 -15.47
CA GLY A 39 -0.04 3.54 -16.21
C GLY A 39 -0.34 4.80 -15.42
N ALA A 40 -0.60 4.70 -14.11
CA ALA A 40 -0.80 5.88 -13.28
C ALA A 40 0.50 6.68 -13.13
N THR A 41 0.39 7.99 -13.23
CA THR A 41 1.49 8.93 -13.01
C THR A 41 1.01 10.09 -12.15
N PRO A 42 1.92 10.81 -11.47
CA PRO A 42 1.50 11.99 -10.70
C PRO A 42 0.81 13.05 -11.56
N ALA A 43 1.17 13.16 -12.84
CA ALA A 43 0.60 14.13 -13.75
C ALA A 43 -0.82 13.78 -14.20
N THR A 44 -1.15 12.48 -14.26
CA THR A 44 -2.43 12.00 -14.79
C THR A 44 -3.39 11.52 -13.72
N SER A 45 -2.91 11.30 -12.50
CA SER A 45 -3.71 10.74 -11.42
C SER A 45 -3.47 11.50 -10.12
N PRO A 46 -4.46 12.28 -9.66
CA PRO A 46 -4.38 12.91 -8.32
C PRO A 46 -4.21 11.91 -7.20
N ASP A 47 -4.85 10.74 -7.31
CA ASP A 47 -4.70 9.67 -6.31
C ASP A 47 -3.30 9.10 -6.30
N PHE A 48 -2.67 8.93 -7.45
CA PHE A 48 -1.28 8.46 -7.49
C PHE A 48 -0.34 9.49 -6.85
N TYR A 49 -0.52 10.77 -7.15
CA TYR A 49 0.24 11.84 -6.50
C TYR A 49 0.05 11.80 -4.98
N ALA A 50 -1.21 11.67 -4.52
CA ALA A 50 -1.53 11.61 -3.10
C ALA A 50 -0.91 10.36 -2.44
N ALA A 51 -0.88 9.24 -3.13
CA ALA A 51 -0.25 8.01 -2.63
C ALA A 51 1.25 8.19 -2.43
N GLU A 52 1.94 8.77 -3.40
CA GLU A 52 3.38 9.04 -3.27
C GLU A 52 3.67 10.03 -2.14
N ALA A 53 2.87 11.08 -2.01
CA ALA A 53 3.00 12.04 -0.92
C ALA A 53 2.77 11.39 0.45
N ALA A 54 1.78 10.51 0.55
CA ALA A 54 1.47 9.82 1.79
C ALA A 54 2.57 8.84 2.19
N ILE A 55 3.15 8.08 1.25
CA ILE A 55 4.25 7.17 1.57
C ILE A 55 5.51 7.94 2.00
N ALA A 56 5.76 9.08 1.41
CA ALA A 56 6.88 9.95 1.82
C ALA A 56 6.69 10.45 3.26
N ARG A 57 5.45 10.85 3.62
CA ARG A 57 5.13 11.24 5.01
C ARG A 57 5.29 10.05 5.97
N ALA A 58 4.88 8.87 5.55
CA ALA A 58 5.05 7.66 6.35
C ALA A 58 6.52 7.39 6.64
N GLU A 59 7.39 7.54 5.65
CA GLU A 59 8.83 7.37 5.83
C GLU A 59 9.41 8.41 6.78
N THR A 60 8.97 9.66 6.70
CA THR A 60 9.38 10.72 7.61
C THR A 60 8.98 10.39 9.06
N HIS A 61 7.74 9.96 9.26
CA HIS A 61 7.26 9.55 10.58
C HIS A 61 8.02 8.32 11.10
N LEU A 62 8.32 7.38 10.21
CA LEU A 62 9.08 6.18 10.57
C LEU A 62 10.48 6.54 11.07
N GLN A 63 11.18 7.44 10.38
CA GLN A 63 12.50 7.91 10.77
C GLN A 63 12.46 8.63 12.12
N ALA A 64 11.38 9.33 12.41
CA ALA A 64 11.15 9.99 13.69
C ALA A 64 10.64 9.05 14.78
N GLN A 65 10.52 7.75 14.49
CA GLN A 65 9.96 6.73 15.38
C GLN A 65 8.52 6.99 15.81
N GLU A 66 7.79 7.75 15.00
CA GLU A 66 6.36 8.02 15.19
C GLU A 66 5.56 6.93 14.49
N PHE A 67 5.59 5.73 15.06
CA PHE A 67 5.11 4.51 14.38
C PHE A 67 3.60 4.52 14.11
N THR A 68 2.81 5.09 15.00
CA THR A 68 1.36 5.21 14.78
C THR A 68 1.05 6.12 13.60
N ARG A 69 1.72 7.27 13.52
CA ARG A 69 1.57 8.20 12.39
C ARG A 69 2.09 7.60 11.10
N ALA A 70 3.21 6.91 11.15
CA ALA A 70 3.77 6.20 10.00
C ALA A 70 2.77 5.16 9.47
N ARG A 71 2.14 4.39 10.36
CA ARG A 71 1.13 3.39 9.98
C ARG A 71 -0.06 4.03 9.31
N LEU A 72 -0.61 5.10 9.88
CA LEU A 72 -1.76 5.79 9.32
C LEU A 72 -1.44 6.38 7.94
N ALA A 73 -0.27 6.99 7.78
CA ALA A 73 0.17 7.52 6.49
C ALA A 73 0.38 6.41 5.45
N ALA A 74 0.91 5.27 5.85
CA ALA A 74 1.07 4.11 4.96
C ALA A 74 -0.28 3.54 4.51
N LEU A 75 -1.26 3.46 5.41
CA LEU A 75 -2.62 3.03 5.07
C LEU A 75 -3.30 4.02 4.12
N GLU A 76 -3.08 5.31 4.32
CA GLU A 76 -3.55 6.36 3.42
C GLU A 76 -2.93 6.20 2.03
N ALA A 77 -1.62 5.98 1.96
CA ALA A 77 -0.92 5.73 0.71
C ALA A 77 -1.49 4.53 -0.04
N LYS A 78 -1.75 3.45 0.68
CA LYS A 78 -2.36 2.25 0.09
C LYS A 78 -3.74 2.52 -0.49
N ARG A 79 -4.59 3.28 0.21
CA ARG A 79 -5.93 3.62 -0.28
C ARG A 79 -5.87 4.45 -1.56
N HIS A 80 -5.02 5.48 -1.59
CA HIS A 80 -4.86 6.30 -2.78
C HIS A 80 -4.28 5.52 -3.94
N ALA A 81 -3.32 4.65 -3.69
CA ALA A 81 -2.74 3.80 -4.72
C ALA A 81 -3.77 2.83 -5.30
N ALA A 82 -4.64 2.26 -4.46
CA ALA A 82 -5.72 1.39 -4.91
C ALA A 82 -6.71 2.15 -5.80
N ALA A 83 -7.06 3.38 -5.44
CA ALA A 83 -7.91 4.24 -6.25
C ALA A 83 -7.25 4.59 -7.59
N ALA A 84 -5.96 4.91 -7.56
CA ALA A 84 -5.19 5.19 -8.78
C ALA A 84 -5.15 3.98 -9.71
N LEU A 85 -4.95 2.79 -9.17
CA LEU A 85 -4.97 1.54 -9.93
C LEU A 85 -6.33 1.31 -10.58
N ALA A 86 -7.41 1.46 -9.82
CA ALA A 86 -8.76 1.28 -10.34
C ALA A 86 -9.07 2.27 -11.47
N ASN A 87 -8.66 3.53 -11.31
CA ASN A 87 -8.86 4.55 -12.33
C ASN A 87 -8.01 4.27 -13.58
N ALA A 88 -6.77 3.83 -13.41
CA ALA A 88 -5.90 3.48 -14.53
C ALA A 88 -6.47 2.31 -15.33
N ASN A 89 -7.00 1.30 -14.65
CA ASN A 89 -7.64 0.16 -15.30
C ASN A 89 -8.92 0.56 -16.03
N ALA A 90 -9.74 1.42 -15.42
CA ALA A 90 -10.96 1.93 -16.07
C ALA A 90 -10.61 2.73 -17.33
N ASN A 91 -9.58 3.56 -17.28
CA ASN A 91 -9.11 4.32 -18.44
C ASN A 91 -8.57 3.41 -19.53
N ALA A 92 -7.86 2.36 -19.18
CA ALA A 92 -7.35 1.37 -20.13
C ALA A 92 -8.50 0.68 -20.85
N VAL A 93 -9.55 0.30 -20.13
CA VAL A 93 -10.75 -0.30 -20.72
C VAL A 93 -11.46 0.68 -21.67
N ALA A 94 -11.63 1.95 -21.21
CA ALA A 94 -12.29 2.99 -22.00
C ALA A 94 -11.53 3.29 -23.30
N ASN A 95 -10.19 3.19 -23.26
CA ASN A 95 -9.33 3.45 -24.41
C ASN A 95 -9.12 2.22 -25.30
N GLY A 96 -9.75 1.09 -24.99
CA GLY A 96 -9.58 -0.13 -25.74
C GLY A 96 -8.24 -0.83 -25.55
N GLN A 97 -7.45 -0.41 -24.57
CA GLN A 97 -6.14 -1.01 -24.29
C GLN A 97 -6.23 -2.39 -23.66
N HIS A 98 -7.42 -2.79 -23.29
CA HIS A 98 -7.72 -4.13 -22.79
C HIS A 98 -7.69 -5.19 -23.89
N ALA A 99 -7.39 -4.79 -25.10
CA ALA A 99 -7.23 -5.71 -26.22
C ALA A 99 -6.12 -6.74 -26.00
N ASP A 100 -5.19 -6.46 -25.08
CA ASP A 100 -4.16 -7.42 -24.65
C ASP A 100 -4.68 -8.42 -23.63
N ALA A 101 -5.84 -8.20 -23.07
CA ALA A 101 -6.56 -9.25 -22.37
C ALA A 101 -6.87 -10.37 -23.38
N PRO A 102 -7.01 -11.61 -22.90
CA PRO A 102 -7.29 -12.72 -23.80
C PRO A 102 -8.34 -12.28 -24.80
N ALA A 103 -7.98 -12.42 -26.06
CA ALA A 103 -8.73 -11.89 -27.16
C ALA A 103 -10.22 -12.12 -26.95
N PRO A 104 -11.06 -11.09 -27.15
CA PRO A 104 -12.48 -11.32 -27.15
C PRO A 104 -12.76 -12.46 -28.13
N LEU A 105 -13.54 -13.38 -27.67
CA LEU A 105 -13.89 -14.55 -28.47
C LEU A 105 -14.33 -14.10 -29.86
N PRO A 106 -13.79 -14.69 -30.89
CA PRO A 106 -14.28 -14.41 -32.23
C PRO A 106 -15.77 -14.72 -32.27
N HIS A 107 -16.52 -13.80 -32.72
CA HIS A 107 -17.95 -13.92 -32.84
C HIS A 107 -18.30 -14.79 -34.05
#